data_6ad117b8babbbeda7e8be41884ceece9
#
_entry.id   6ad117b8babbbeda7e8be41884ceece9
#
_cell.length_a   1.000
_cell.length_b   1.000
_cell.length_c   1.000
_cell.angle_alpha   90.00
_cell.angle_beta   90.00
_cell.angle_gamma   90.00
#
_symmetry.space_group_name_H-M   'P 1'
#
loop_
_entity.id
_entity.type
_entity.pdbx_description
1 polymer ?
#
loop_
_entity_poly.entity_id
_entity_poly.type
_entity_poly.pdbx_seq_one_letter_code
_entity_poly.pdbx_strand_id
1 'polypeptide(L)'
;MVILVIVILEFSNAQVPLIIDTDASFDVDDVVAICLAHALADRGETKILAIMHDAGIPEGIGAVSVLNHWYGRDDILLGAYKGDYGKDGNGNWVRGAYVDDLVNNWDSPIKDSSQVL
;
A
#
# COMPACT_ATOMS: atom_id res chain seq x y z
N MET A 1 -28.91 -42.71 24.63
CA MET A 1 -28.58 -41.79 23.53
C MET A 1 -27.79 -40.64 24.13
N VAL A 2 -26.50 -40.55 23.83
CA VAL A 2 -25.62 -39.47 24.28
C VAL A 2 -25.56 -38.43 23.18
N ILE A 3 -26.05 -37.21 23.43
CA ILE A 3 -25.94 -36.10 22.50
C ILE A 3 -24.61 -35.39 22.79
N LEU A 4 -23.65 -35.53 21.89
CA LEU A 4 -22.37 -34.81 21.95
C LEU A 4 -22.61 -33.41 21.34
N VAL A 5 -22.63 -32.37 22.17
CA VAL A 5 -22.67 -30.98 21.74
C VAL A 5 -21.22 -30.54 21.54
N ILE A 6 -20.80 -30.35 20.30
CA ILE A 6 -19.50 -29.77 19.95
C ILE A 6 -19.74 -28.25 19.86
N VAL A 7 -19.22 -27.50 20.83
CA VAL A 7 -19.15 -26.05 20.77
C VAL A 7 -17.87 -25.67 20.03
N ILE A 8 -18.01 -25.23 18.79
CA ILE A 8 -16.90 -24.63 18.05
C ILE A 8 -16.80 -23.18 18.51
N LEU A 9 -15.78 -22.89 19.32
CA LEU A 9 -15.41 -21.50 19.66
C LEU A 9 -14.62 -20.96 18.46
N GLU A 10 -15.29 -20.20 17.63
CA GLU A 10 -14.59 -19.38 16.63
C GLU A 10 -13.94 -18.20 17.37
N PHE A 11 -12.62 -18.24 17.52
CA PHE A 11 -11.85 -17.06 17.93
C PHE A 11 -11.84 -16.12 16.71
N SER A 12 -12.78 -15.19 16.68
CA SER A 12 -12.71 -14.05 15.76
C SER A 12 -11.51 -13.20 16.19
N ASN A 13 -10.38 -13.39 15.53
CA ASN A 13 -9.27 -12.45 15.65
C ASN A 13 -9.74 -11.14 15.01
N ALA A 14 -10.03 -10.14 15.85
CA ALA A 14 -10.36 -8.80 15.37
C ALA A 14 -9.12 -8.24 14.67
N GLN A 15 -9.21 -8.07 13.33
CA GLN A 15 -8.16 -7.45 12.55
C GLN A 15 -8.01 -5.98 12.95
N VAL A 16 -6.78 -5.50 13.07
CA VAL A 16 -6.50 -4.08 13.28
C VAL A 16 -6.66 -3.35 11.95
N PRO A 17 -7.61 -2.39 11.84
CA PRO A 17 -7.75 -1.60 10.62
C PRO A 17 -6.57 -0.63 10.50
N LEU A 18 -5.94 -0.58 9.31
CA LEU A 18 -4.82 0.29 9.01
C LEU A 18 -5.17 1.28 7.89
N ILE A 19 -4.79 2.53 8.08
CA ILE A 19 -4.59 3.51 7.01
C ILE A 19 -3.09 3.83 7.06
N ILE A 20 -2.42 3.66 5.93
CA ILE A 20 -0.98 3.89 5.81
C ILE A 20 -0.79 5.23 5.11
N ASP A 21 0.01 6.10 5.71
CA ASP A 21 0.48 7.34 5.09
C ASP A 21 1.97 7.18 4.82
N THR A 22 2.42 7.46 3.58
CA THR A 22 3.75 7.07 3.10
C THR A 22 4.30 8.11 2.14
N ASP A 23 5.57 8.38 2.25
CA ASP A 23 6.32 9.18 1.27
C ASP A 23 7.22 8.32 0.35
N ALA A 24 6.83 7.07 0.13
CA ALA A 24 7.55 6.08 -0.67
C ALA A 24 8.12 6.67 -1.96
N SER A 25 9.37 7.10 -1.92
CA SER A 25 10.00 7.85 -3.00
C SER A 25 11.50 7.64 -3.09
N PHE A 26 12.28 8.04 -2.10
CA PHE A 26 13.74 8.09 -2.17
C PHE A 26 14.38 6.80 -1.65
N ASP A 27 14.06 6.39 -0.47
CA ASP A 27 14.54 5.16 0.18
C ASP A 27 13.47 4.06 0.16
N VAL A 28 13.80 2.89 0.69
CA VAL A 28 12.97 1.68 0.56
C VAL A 28 12.29 1.25 1.86
N ASP A 29 12.40 2.01 2.91
CA ASP A 29 11.83 1.68 4.22
C ASP A 29 10.31 1.67 4.19
N ASP A 30 9.68 2.60 3.48
CA ASP A 30 8.24 2.60 3.21
C ASP A 30 7.77 1.35 2.45
N VAL A 31 8.56 0.91 1.45
CA VAL A 31 8.27 -0.34 0.73
C VAL A 31 8.26 -1.52 1.70
N VAL A 32 9.24 -1.58 2.62
CA VAL A 32 9.30 -2.62 3.64
C VAL A 32 8.10 -2.53 4.59
N ALA A 33 7.71 -1.33 5.01
CA ALA A 33 6.56 -1.12 5.89
C ALA A 33 5.24 -1.57 5.22
N ILE A 34 5.03 -1.23 3.95
CA ILE A 34 3.86 -1.66 3.16
C ILE A 34 3.86 -3.19 3.01
N CYS A 35 4.98 -3.79 2.64
CA CYS A 35 5.09 -5.25 2.53
C CYS A 35 4.82 -5.96 3.87
N LEU A 36 5.29 -5.39 4.99
CA LEU A 36 5.00 -5.91 6.32
C LEU A 36 3.50 -5.83 6.63
N ALA A 37 2.83 -4.73 6.31
CA ALA A 37 1.40 -4.58 6.49
C ALA A 37 0.62 -5.65 5.69
N HIS A 38 1.03 -5.93 4.46
CA HIS A 38 0.45 -7.00 3.64
C HIS A 38 0.69 -8.40 4.27
N ALA A 39 1.91 -8.66 4.77
CA ALA A 39 2.22 -9.92 5.43
C ALA A 39 1.38 -10.14 6.70
N LEU A 40 1.14 -9.09 7.47
CA LEU A 40 0.25 -9.13 8.64
C LEU A 40 -1.22 -9.33 8.22
N ALA A 41 -1.62 -8.74 7.08
CA ALA A 41 -2.96 -8.96 6.53
C ALA A 41 -3.16 -10.40 6.04
N ASP A 42 -2.12 -11.04 5.46
CA ASP A 42 -2.16 -12.48 5.08
C ASP A 42 -2.36 -13.38 6.30
N ARG A 43 -1.85 -12.96 7.47
CA ARG A 43 -2.03 -13.66 8.74
C ARG A 43 -3.35 -13.36 9.44
N GLY A 44 -4.17 -12.47 8.86
CA GLY A 44 -5.44 -12.05 9.46
C GLY A 44 -5.30 -11.12 10.67
N GLU A 45 -4.13 -10.54 10.89
CA GLU A 45 -3.85 -9.64 12.02
C GLU A 45 -4.27 -8.19 11.72
N THR A 46 -4.19 -7.77 10.44
CA THR A 46 -4.56 -6.42 10.01
C THR A 46 -5.53 -6.44 8.83
N LYS A 47 -6.20 -5.29 8.62
CA LYS A 47 -6.95 -4.99 7.41
C LYS A 47 -6.51 -3.63 6.89
N ILE A 48 -5.81 -3.60 5.76
CA ILE A 48 -5.41 -2.34 5.12
C ILE A 48 -6.66 -1.75 4.46
N LEU A 49 -7.06 -0.56 4.90
CA LEU A 49 -8.23 0.15 4.40
C LEU A 49 -7.88 1.10 3.28
N ALA A 50 -6.77 1.80 3.41
CA ALA A 50 -6.28 2.77 2.43
C ALA A 50 -4.77 2.96 2.57
N ILE A 51 -4.13 3.40 1.49
CA ILE A 51 -2.75 3.89 1.49
C ILE A 51 -2.74 5.26 0.80
N MET A 52 -2.16 6.24 1.49
CA MET A 52 -2.02 7.62 1.02
C MET A 52 -0.55 7.89 0.72
N HIS A 53 -0.27 8.51 -0.44
CA HIS A 53 1.07 8.93 -0.81
C HIS A 53 1.19 10.45 -0.69
N ASP A 54 2.05 10.96 0.16
CA ASP A 54 2.10 12.37 0.54
C ASP A 54 3.28 13.16 -0.04
N ALA A 55 4.23 12.52 -0.73
CA ALA A 55 5.40 13.21 -1.31
C ALA A 55 5.10 14.02 -2.59
N GLY A 56 3.93 13.88 -3.18
CA GLY A 56 3.52 14.61 -4.40
C GLY A 56 4.12 14.05 -5.70
N ILE A 57 5.01 13.05 -5.64
CA ILE A 57 5.59 12.41 -6.82
C ILE A 57 4.49 11.64 -7.56
N PRO A 58 4.19 11.96 -8.84
CA PRO A 58 3.07 11.34 -9.54
C PRO A 58 3.12 9.81 -9.55
N GLU A 59 4.28 9.24 -9.82
CA GLU A 59 4.50 7.79 -9.94
C GLU A 59 4.59 7.07 -8.58
N GLY A 60 4.73 7.80 -7.46
CA GLY A 60 4.84 7.20 -6.14
C GLY A 60 3.65 6.32 -5.79
N ILE A 61 2.42 6.82 -6.02
CA ILE A 61 1.22 6.00 -5.79
C ILE A 61 1.12 4.83 -6.78
N GLY A 62 1.68 4.97 -7.98
CA GLY A 62 1.81 3.88 -8.95
C GLY A 62 2.68 2.74 -8.41
N ALA A 63 3.81 3.07 -7.79
CA ALA A 63 4.67 2.07 -7.13
C ALA A 63 3.92 1.35 -5.98
N VAL A 64 3.16 2.08 -5.17
CA VAL A 64 2.28 1.49 -4.13
C VAL A 64 1.23 0.56 -4.75
N SER A 65 0.63 0.96 -5.88
CA SER A 65 -0.33 0.12 -6.61
C SER A 65 0.30 -1.19 -7.10
N VAL A 66 1.56 -1.17 -7.56
CA VAL A 66 2.30 -2.40 -7.92
C VAL A 66 2.43 -3.32 -6.72
N LEU A 67 2.77 -2.79 -5.54
CA LEU A 67 2.87 -3.60 -4.31
C LEU A 67 1.51 -4.22 -3.96
N ASN A 68 0.43 -3.43 -3.95
CA ASN A 68 -0.92 -3.95 -3.69
C ASN A 68 -1.31 -5.05 -4.70
N HIS A 69 -1.03 -4.84 -5.99
CA HIS A 69 -1.31 -5.80 -7.06
C HIS A 69 -0.56 -7.12 -6.86
N TRP A 70 0.72 -7.04 -6.47
CA TRP A 70 1.52 -8.23 -6.16
C TRP A 70 0.90 -9.10 -5.05
N TYR A 71 0.30 -8.46 -4.04
CA TYR A 71 -0.41 -9.16 -2.96
C TYR A 71 -1.86 -9.50 -3.29
N GLY A 72 -2.35 -9.22 -4.51
CA GLY A 72 -3.73 -9.49 -4.93
C GLY A 72 -4.77 -8.61 -4.22
N ARG A 73 -4.42 -7.35 -3.89
CA ARG A 73 -5.25 -6.41 -3.13
C ARG A 73 -5.45 -5.09 -3.85
N ASP A 74 -5.93 -5.15 -5.09
CA ASP A 74 -6.25 -3.96 -5.90
C ASP A 74 -7.46 -3.17 -5.38
N ASP A 75 -8.20 -3.74 -4.45
CA ASP A 75 -9.36 -3.13 -3.80
C ASP A 75 -9.00 -2.16 -2.65
N ILE A 76 -7.73 -2.11 -2.24
CA ILE A 76 -7.27 -1.13 -1.25
C ILE A 76 -7.38 0.28 -1.84
N LEU A 77 -8.06 1.18 -1.12
CA LEU A 77 -8.20 2.56 -1.55
C LEU A 77 -6.84 3.25 -1.61
N LEU A 78 -6.58 3.94 -2.72
CA LEU A 78 -5.37 4.72 -2.93
C LEU A 78 -5.70 6.19 -3.08
N GLY A 79 -4.91 7.04 -2.44
CA GLY A 79 -4.97 8.49 -2.59
C GLY A 79 -3.58 9.09 -2.69
N ALA A 80 -3.46 10.28 -3.26
CA ALA A 80 -2.17 10.92 -3.42
C ALA A 80 -2.27 12.44 -3.26
N TYR A 81 -1.32 13.01 -2.52
CA TYR A 81 -1.08 14.45 -2.54
C TYR A 81 -0.52 14.85 -3.92
N LYS A 82 -1.07 15.90 -4.51
CA LYS A 82 -0.76 16.33 -5.88
C LYS A 82 0.02 17.66 -5.95
N GLY A 83 0.68 18.03 -4.85
CA GLY A 83 1.52 19.22 -4.80
C GLY A 83 3.00 18.92 -5.08
N ASP A 84 3.85 19.90 -4.83
CA ASP A 84 5.26 19.93 -5.27
C ASP A 84 6.26 19.59 -4.15
N TYR A 85 5.82 18.97 -3.07
CA TYR A 85 6.66 18.75 -1.88
C TYR A 85 7.92 17.93 -2.18
N GLY A 86 7.84 16.91 -3.02
CA GLY A 86 8.96 16.02 -3.35
C GLY A 86 9.94 16.55 -4.41
N LYS A 87 9.89 17.85 -4.74
CA LYS A 87 10.82 18.47 -5.71
C LYS A 87 12.04 19.06 -5.04
N ASP A 88 13.19 18.98 -5.73
CA ASP A 88 14.41 19.68 -5.36
C ASP A 88 14.32 21.19 -5.67
N GLY A 89 15.38 21.95 -5.30
CA GLY A 89 15.44 23.39 -5.56
C GLY A 89 15.46 23.79 -7.04
N ASN A 90 15.59 22.82 -7.97
CA ASN A 90 15.54 23.01 -9.42
C ASN A 90 14.19 22.59 -10.03
N GLY A 91 13.27 22.12 -9.19
CA GLY A 91 11.94 21.67 -9.62
C GLY A 91 11.91 20.21 -10.13
N ASN A 92 12.96 19.42 -9.93
CA ASN A 92 12.97 18.02 -10.31
C ASN A 92 12.47 17.16 -9.16
N TRP A 93 11.72 16.09 -9.50
CA TRP A 93 11.30 15.10 -8.52
C TRP A 93 12.50 14.33 -7.95
N VAL A 94 12.60 14.29 -6.62
CA VAL A 94 13.63 13.51 -5.91
C VAL A 94 13.02 12.15 -5.58
N ARG A 95 13.50 11.10 -6.26
CA ARG A 95 13.01 9.75 -6.06
C ARG A 95 14.07 8.70 -6.32
N GLY A 96 13.93 7.54 -5.70
CA GLY A 96 14.75 6.37 -5.97
C GLY A 96 14.37 5.72 -7.31
N ALA A 97 15.36 5.12 -7.96
CA ALA A 97 15.15 4.43 -9.25
C ALA A 97 14.12 3.31 -9.18
N TYR A 98 13.86 2.76 -7.99
CA TYR A 98 12.87 1.69 -7.80
C TYR A 98 11.44 2.12 -8.11
N VAL A 99 11.08 3.40 -7.91
CA VAL A 99 9.75 3.93 -8.23
C VAL A 99 9.49 3.79 -9.72
N ASP A 100 10.44 4.26 -10.54
CA ASP A 100 10.33 4.15 -12.00
C ASP A 100 10.38 2.69 -12.46
N ASP A 101 11.22 1.86 -11.84
CA ASP A 101 11.32 0.44 -12.15
C ASP A 101 9.99 -0.28 -11.89
N LEU A 102 9.39 -0.08 -10.72
CA LEU A 102 8.11 -0.68 -10.38
C LEU A 102 7.02 -0.28 -11.39
N VAL A 103 6.85 1.02 -11.63
CA VAL A 103 5.76 1.52 -12.48
C VAL A 103 5.92 1.10 -13.94
N ASN A 104 7.16 1.05 -14.44
CA ASN A 104 7.43 0.77 -15.85
C ASN A 104 7.50 -0.72 -16.18
N ASN A 105 7.94 -1.56 -15.23
CA ASN A 105 8.27 -2.96 -15.49
C ASN A 105 7.31 -3.96 -14.83
N TRP A 106 6.42 -3.49 -13.95
CA TRP A 106 5.48 -4.35 -13.22
C TRP A 106 4.04 -3.95 -13.48
N ASP A 107 3.16 -4.93 -13.44
CA ASP A 107 1.73 -4.69 -13.70
C ASP A 107 1.02 -4.09 -12.50
N SER A 108 0.09 -3.16 -12.75
CA SER A 108 -0.80 -2.60 -11.74
C SER A 108 -1.91 -1.77 -12.40
N PRO A 109 -3.07 -1.61 -11.74
CA PRO A 109 -4.18 -0.82 -12.27
C PRO A 109 -3.94 0.69 -12.24
N ILE A 110 -3.10 1.18 -11.32
CA ILE A 110 -2.79 2.61 -11.14
C ILE A 110 -1.31 2.83 -11.47
N LYS A 111 -1.03 3.84 -12.30
CA LYS A 111 0.34 4.19 -12.71
C LYS A 111 0.83 5.51 -12.11
N ASP A 112 -0.07 6.44 -11.87
CA ASP A 112 0.26 7.75 -11.33
C ASP A 112 -0.91 8.40 -10.56
N SER A 113 -0.62 9.54 -9.94
CA SER A 113 -1.56 10.28 -9.10
C SER A 113 -2.77 10.86 -9.84
N SER A 114 -2.77 10.93 -11.17
CA SER A 114 -3.93 11.39 -11.93
C SER A 114 -5.12 10.44 -11.87
N GLN A 115 -4.86 9.17 -11.52
CA GLN A 115 -5.82 8.08 -11.49
C GLN A 115 -6.48 7.86 -10.11
N VAL A 116 -6.06 8.63 -9.09
CA VAL A 116 -6.58 8.52 -7.70
C VAL A 116 -7.08 9.87 -7.18
N LEU A 117 -7.71 9.84 -6.01
CA LEU A 117 -8.17 11.04 -5.29
C LEU A 117 -7.02 11.84 -4.68
#